data_df54975f41139fe4d26f081aaefadf73
#
_entry.id   df54975f41139fe4d26f081aaefadf73
#
_cell.length_a   1.000
_cell.length_b   1.000
_cell.length_c   1.000
_cell.angle_alpha   90.00
_cell.angle_beta   90.00
_cell.angle_gamma   90.00
#
_symmetry.space_group_name_H-M   'P 1'
#
loop_
_entity.id
_entity.type
_entity.pdbx_description
1 polymer ?
#
loop_
_entity_poly.entity_id
_entity_poly.type
_entity_poly.pdbx_seq_one_letter_code
_entity_poly.pdbx_strand_id
1 'polypeptide(L)'
;MVALHLVRHGQASFGADDYDRLSALGVAQGRVVGQQLGARLGAADIAVVSGSLNRHRDTAAACLEAMGRGGTALSIDPDLNEYDPADVVACHRPDLADAAALRAELATAPDPRRAYQALFAEAVARWMGGQHDADYAECWPVFRNRVLAGLARAAQRGNTVLVFTSGGPIMVAVQAVLGLDDAGARQVHWALVNGGVTKLLASSRAVGRVGAGWSLSSLNEQAGLDGPDGLLTYR
;
A
#
# COMPACT_ATOMS: atom_id res chain seq x y z
N MET A 1 18.43 12.47 -10.21
CA MET A 1 17.67 12.15 -8.97
C MET A 1 16.35 11.56 -9.42
N VAL A 2 15.91 10.46 -8.80
CA VAL A 2 14.64 9.82 -9.09
C VAL A 2 13.68 10.05 -7.93
N ALA A 3 12.44 10.40 -8.22
CA ALA A 3 11.36 10.54 -7.25
C ALA A 3 10.31 9.43 -7.47
N LEU A 4 10.09 8.59 -6.45
CA LEU A 4 8.98 7.65 -6.40
C LEU A 4 7.86 8.25 -5.54
N HIS A 5 6.67 8.33 -6.11
CA HIS A 5 5.44 8.66 -5.41
C HIS A 5 4.64 7.38 -5.21
N LEU A 6 4.71 6.80 -4.02
CA LEU A 6 3.98 5.59 -3.66
C LEU A 6 2.57 5.99 -3.23
N VAL A 7 1.58 5.59 -3.99
CA VAL A 7 0.15 5.89 -3.75
C VAL A 7 -0.49 4.63 -3.18
N ARG A 8 -0.99 4.70 -1.95
CA ARG A 8 -1.85 3.64 -1.43
C ARG A 8 -3.18 3.67 -2.17
N HIS A 9 -3.67 2.49 -2.57
CA HIS A 9 -4.97 2.39 -3.22
C HIS A 9 -6.09 3.09 -2.43
N GLY A 10 -7.11 3.57 -3.12
CA GLY A 10 -8.33 4.09 -2.52
C GLY A 10 -9.07 3.01 -1.73
N GLN A 11 -10.08 3.38 -0.95
CA GLN A 11 -10.85 2.44 -0.16
C GLN A 11 -11.43 1.32 -1.03
N ALA A 12 -11.16 0.08 -0.65
CA ALA A 12 -11.75 -1.10 -1.28
C ALA A 12 -13.19 -1.34 -0.80
N SER A 13 -13.97 -2.09 -1.59
CA SER A 13 -15.36 -2.43 -1.28
C SER A 13 -15.43 -3.49 -0.19
N PHE A 14 -15.41 -3.06 1.07
CA PHE A 14 -15.49 -3.96 2.22
C PHE A 14 -16.87 -4.62 2.30
N GLY A 15 -16.92 -5.96 2.35
CA GLY A 15 -18.17 -6.72 2.47
C GLY A 15 -18.90 -7.00 1.16
N ALA A 16 -18.37 -6.60 0.00
CA ALA A 16 -18.83 -7.06 -1.30
C ALA A 16 -18.22 -8.43 -1.66
N ASP A 17 -18.85 -9.16 -2.58
CA ASP A 17 -18.36 -10.45 -3.06
C ASP A 17 -16.97 -10.37 -3.71
N ASP A 18 -16.57 -9.18 -4.16
CA ASP A 18 -15.24 -8.88 -4.71
C ASP A 18 -14.59 -7.75 -3.91
N TYR A 19 -13.81 -8.12 -2.90
CA TYR A 19 -13.04 -7.19 -2.06
C TYR A 19 -11.98 -6.41 -2.85
N ASP A 20 -11.53 -6.92 -4.01
CA ASP A 20 -10.46 -6.28 -4.78
C ASP A 20 -10.91 -5.08 -5.63
N ARG A 21 -12.18 -4.68 -5.58
CA ARG A 21 -12.72 -3.49 -6.26
C ARG A 21 -12.69 -2.26 -5.36
N LEU A 22 -12.52 -1.09 -5.97
CA LEU A 22 -12.71 0.17 -5.24
C LEU A 22 -14.19 0.40 -4.89
N SER A 23 -14.43 0.99 -3.72
CA SER A 23 -15.71 1.62 -3.41
C SER A 23 -15.85 2.95 -4.18
N ALA A 24 -17.07 3.50 -4.22
CA ALA A 24 -17.28 4.85 -4.79
C ALA A 24 -16.40 5.90 -4.09
N LEU A 25 -16.21 5.77 -2.78
CA LEU A 25 -15.31 6.60 -2.00
C LEU A 25 -13.85 6.42 -2.43
N GLY A 26 -13.41 5.18 -2.68
CA GLY A 26 -12.05 4.89 -3.17
C GLY A 26 -11.77 5.52 -4.53
N VAL A 27 -12.75 5.54 -5.43
CA VAL A 27 -12.65 6.24 -6.72
C VAL A 27 -12.53 7.75 -6.50
N ALA A 28 -13.33 8.34 -5.60
CA ALA A 28 -13.23 9.76 -5.26
C ALA A 28 -11.86 10.12 -4.67
N GLN A 29 -11.33 9.28 -3.78
CA GLN A 29 -9.96 9.43 -3.24
C GLN A 29 -8.92 9.42 -4.37
N GLY A 30 -8.99 8.46 -5.30
CA GLY A 30 -8.09 8.40 -6.46
C GLY A 30 -8.12 9.69 -7.30
N ARG A 31 -9.31 10.27 -7.51
CA ARG A 31 -9.47 11.54 -8.24
C ARG A 31 -8.82 12.71 -7.51
N VAL A 32 -9.03 12.83 -6.19
CA VAL A 32 -8.43 13.89 -5.38
C VAL A 32 -6.90 13.80 -5.42
N VAL A 33 -6.35 12.59 -5.25
CA VAL A 33 -4.90 12.35 -5.39
C VAL A 33 -4.41 12.78 -6.78
N GLY A 34 -5.17 12.45 -7.84
CA GLY A 34 -4.85 12.85 -9.21
C GLY A 34 -4.80 14.37 -9.39
N GLN A 35 -5.77 15.11 -8.86
CA GLN A 35 -5.77 16.57 -8.87
C GLN A 35 -4.54 17.15 -8.18
N GLN A 36 -4.18 16.64 -7.00
CA GLN A 36 -3.03 17.10 -6.22
C GLN A 36 -1.70 16.79 -6.93
N LEU A 37 -1.55 15.56 -7.44
CA LEU A 37 -0.35 15.18 -8.19
C LEU A 37 -0.26 15.94 -9.52
N GLY A 38 -1.37 16.15 -10.21
CA GLY A 38 -1.43 16.95 -11.45
C GLY A 38 -0.99 18.39 -11.23
N ALA A 39 -1.48 19.04 -10.19
CA ALA A 39 -1.06 20.41 -9.83
C ALA A 39 0.43 20.48 -9.46
N ARG A 40 0.97 19.46 -8.78
CA ARG A 40 2.37 19.41 -8.31
C ARG A 40 3.34 19.09 -9.43
N LEU A 41 3.00 18.12 -10.29
CA LEU A 41 3.90 17.60 -11.33
C LEU A 41 3.80 18.35 -12.65
N GLY A 42 2.68 19.04 -12.91
CA GLY A 42 2.47 19.82 -14.13
C GLY A 42 2.71 18.98 -15.39
N ALA A 43 3.58 19.46 -16.26
CA ALA A 43 3.95 18.81 -17.52
C ALA A 43 5.14 17.84 -17.41
N ALA A 44 5.62 17.53 -16.20
CA ALA A 44 6.75 16.61 -16.01
C ALA A 44 6.47 15.26 -16.67
N ASP A 45 7.50 14.66 -17.29
CA ASP A 45 7.42 13.29 -17.77
C ASP A 45 7.31 12.33 -16.58
N ILE A 46 6.32 11.42 -16.65
CA ILE A 46 6.05 10.45 -15.59
C ILE A 46 6.01 9.03 -16.15
N ALA A 47 6.62 8.10 -15.43
CA ALA A 47 6.35 6.68 -15.59
C ALA A 47 5.31 6.24 -14.54
N VAL A 48 4.46 5.27 -14.91
CA VAL A 48 3.41 4.77 -14.01
C VAL A 48 3.53 3.27 -13.88
N VAL A 49 3.60 2.80 -12.62
CA VAL A 49 3.68 1.39 -12.26
C VAL A 49 2.56 1.07 -11.27
N SER A 50 1.99 -0.10 -11.38
CA SER A 50 0.93 -0.57 -10.48
C SER A 50 1.17 -2.03 -10.09
N GLY A 51 0.81 -2.38 -8.87
CA GLY A 51 0.54 -3.78 -8.56
C GLY A 51 -0.59 -4.32 -9.45
N SER A 52 -0.73 -5.65 -9.50
CA SER A 52 -1.71 -6.31 -10.39
C SER A 52 -3.13 -6.36 -9.82
N LEU A 53 -3.34 -6.01 -8.54
CA LEU A 53 -4.66 -6.02 -7.92
C LEU A 53 -5.58 -4.97 -8.55
N ASN A 54 -6.88 -5.28 -8.66
CA ASN A 54 -7.85 -4.38 -9.28
C ASN A 54 -7.88 -3.02 -8.58
N ARG A 55 -7.91 -2.99 -7.25
CA ARG A 55 -7.89 -1.75 -6.47
C ARG A 55 -6.67 -0.86 -6.74
N HIS A 56 -5.50 -1.44 -7.10
CA HIS A 56 -4.33 -0.67 -7.50
C HIS A 56 -4.55 -0.02 -8.86
N ARG A 57 -4.99 -0.81 -9.84
CA ARG A 57 -5.23 -0.37 -11.22
C ARG A 57 -6.36 0.64 -11.32
N ASP A 58 -7.45 0.42 -10.57
CA ASP A 58 -8.59 1.33 -10.55
C ASP A 58 -8.22 2.67 -9.90
N THR A 59 -7.39 2.65 -8.84
CA THR A 59 -6.85 3.88 -8.25
C THR A 59 -5.96 4.62 -9.24
N ALA A 60 -5.09 3.89 -9.96
CA ALA A 60 -4.24 4.48 -10.99
C ALA A 60 -5.08 5.12 -12.10
N ALA A 61 -6.11 4.44 -12.59
CA ALA A 61 -7.01 4.95 -13.62
C ALA A 61 -7.72 6.24 -13.18
N ALA A 62 -8.35 6.24 -11.99
CA ALA A 62 -9.03 7.42 -11.45
C ALA A 62 -8.07 8.60 -11.24
N CYS A 63 -6.85 8.33 -10.76
CA CYS A 63 -5.82 9.32 -10.55
C CYS A 63 -5.35 9.93 -11.89
N LEU A 64 -4.99 9.11 -12.86
CA LEU A 64 -4.51 9.55 -14.18
C LEU A 64 -5.57 10.31 -14.96
N GLU A 65 -6.83 9.88 -14.89
CA GLU A 65 -7.96 10.62 -15.48
C GLU A 65 -8.06 12.02 -14.89
N ALA A 66 -8.01 12.15 -13.55
CA ALA A 66 -8.08 13.44 -12.87
C ALA A 66 -6.86 14.33 -13.10
N MET A 67 -5.70 13.75 -13.42
CA MET A 67 -4.51 14.47 -13.89
C MET A 67 -4.61 14.96 -15.33
N GLY A 68 -5.64 14.58 -16.10
CA GLY A 68 -5.70 14.79 -17.54
C GLY A 68 -4.73 13.91 -18.35
N ARG A 69 -4.32 12.78 -17.79
CA ARG A 69 -3.30 11.85 -18.35
C ARG A 69 -3.81 10.42 -18.49
N GLY A 70 -5.10 10.23 -18.71
CA GLY A 70 -5.75 8.91 -18.81
C GLY A 70 -5.17 7.97 -19.88
N GLY A 71 -4.46 8.51 -20.89
CA GLY A 71 -3.77 7.72 -21.91
C GLY A 71 -2.35 7.27 -21.55
N THR A 72 -1.85 7.56 -20.34
CA THR A 72 -0.50 7.14 -19.92
C THR A 72 -0.44 5.62 -19.76
N ALA A 73 0.62 5.00 -20.34
CA ALA A 73 0.83 3.57 -20.24
C ALA A 73 1.07 3.14 -18.78
N LEU A 74 0.34 2.13 -18.33
CA LEU A 74 0.45 1.53 -17.01
C LEU A 74 1.29 0.24 -17.07
N SER A 75 2.43 0.22 -16.40
CA SER A 75 3.23 -0.99 -16.23
C SER A 75 2.76 -1.76 -15.01
N ILE A 76 2.52 -3.06 -15.16
CA ILE A 76 2.09 -3.93 -14.05
C ILE A 76 3.29 -4.69 -13.48
N ASP A 77 3.43 -4.64 -12.16
CA ASP A 77 4.44 -5.40 -11.42
C ASP A 77 3.80 -6.07 -10.19
N PRO A 78 3.54 -7.41 -10.25
CA PRO A 78 2.90 -8.13 -9.15
C PRO A 78 3.71 -8.12 -7.83
N ASP A 79 5.02 -7.88 -7.89
CA ASP A 79 5.84 -7.77 -6.68
C ASP A 79 5.46 -6.57 -5.80
N LEU A 80 4.64 -5.64 -6.34
CA LEU A 80 4.09 -4.50 -5.60
C LEU A 80 2.69 -4.78 -5.01
N ASN A 81 2.22 -6.03 -5.07
CA ASN A 81 0.95 -6.43 -4.43
C ASN A 81 1.09 -6.50 -2.91
N GLU A 82 -0.07 -6.34 -2.25
CA GLU A 82 -0.20 -6.62 -0.81
C GLU A 82 0.10 -8.10 -0.52
N TYR A 83 0.51 -8.41 0.71
CA TYR A 83 0.49 -9.77 1.23
C TYR A 83 -0.96 -10.25 1.41
N ASP A 84 -1.14 -11.55 1.54
CA ASP A 84 -2.47 -12.12 1.81
C ASP A 84 -2.84 -11.96 3.31
N PRO A 85 -3.77 -11.06 3.66
CA PRO A 85 -4.16 -10.87 5.05
C PRO A 85 -4.93 -12.08 5.61
N ALA A 86 -5.59 -12.87 4.75
CA ALA A 86 -6.32 -14.06 5.18
C ALA A 86 -5.35 -15.17 5.60
N ASP A 87 -4.29 -15.41 4.83
CA ASP A 87 -3.21 -16.34 5.19
C ASP A 87 -2.54 -15.94 6.50
N VAL A 88 -2.22 -14.65 6.67
CA VAL A 88 -1.59 -14.13 7.89
C VAL A 88 -2.46 -14.35 9.14
N VAL A 89 -3.77 -14.14 9.03
CA VAL A 89 -4.71 -14.39 10.12
C VAL A 89 -4.88 -15.89 10.38
N ALA A 90 -5.04 -16.70 9.33
CA ALA A 90 -5.23 -18.14 9.43
C ALA A 90 -4.02 -18.85 10.07
N CYS A 91 -2.81 -18.43 9.74
CA CYS A 91 -1.60 -18.99 10.37
C CYS A 91 -1.43 -18.57 11.83
N HIS A 92 -1.97 -17.43 12.24
CA HIS A 92 -1.97 -16.98 13.64
C HIS A 92 -3.09 -17.64 14.45
N ARG A 93 -4.30 -17.76 13.87
CA ARG A 93 -5.49 -18.35 14.48
C ARG A 93 -6.13 -19.36 13.51
N PRO A 94 -5.60 -20.59 13.44
CA PRO A 94 -6.11 -21.62 12.53
C PRO A 94 -7.60 -21.94 12.72
N ASP A 95 -8.10 -21.77 13.93
CA ASP A 95 -9.52 -21.89 14.27
C ASP A 95 -10.41 -20.81 13.61
N LEU A 96 -9.82 -19.70 13.16
CA LEU A 96 -10.49 -18.60 12.46
C LEU A 96 -10.12 -18.52 10.96
N ALA A 97 -9.54 -19.57 10.41
CA ALA A 97 -9.16 -19.61 8.99
C ALA A 97 -10.38 -19.51 8.05
N ASP A 98 -11.55 -20.03 8.50
CA ASP A 98 -12.80 -19.84 7.76
C ASP A 98 -13.42 -18.46 8.02
N ALA A 99 -13.81 -17.77 6.95
CA ALA A 99 -14.40 -16.43 7.05
C ALA A 99 -15.72 -16.38 7.85
N ALA A 100 -16.48 -17.49 7.92
CA ALA A 100 -17.69 -17.56 8.74
C ALA A 100 -17.33 -17.68 10.22
N ALA A 101 -16.31 -18.50 10.56
CA ALA A 101 -15.81 -18.61 11.92
C ALA A 101 -15.26 -17.27 12.43
N LEU A 102 -14.46 -16.58 11.61
CA LEU A 102 -13.95 -15.26 11.95
C LEU A 102 -15.08 -14.24 12.18
N ARG A 103 -16.09 -14.20 11.32
CA ARG A 103 -17.26 -13.33 11.51
C ARG A 103 -18.05 -13.65 12.78
N ALA A 104 -18.23 -14.94 13.08
CA ALA A 104 -18.93 -15.38 14.29
C ALA A 104 -18.18 -14.96 15.55
N GLU A 105 -16.87 -15.15 15.58
CA GLU A 105 -16.01 -14.71 16.69
C GLU A 105 -16.09 -13.21 16.92
N LEU A 106 -15.94 -12.42 15.84
CA LEU A 106 -15.99 -10.96 15.92
C LEU A 106 -17.35 -10.42 16.33
N ALA A 107 -18.44 -11.11 15.97
CA ALA A 107 -19.80 -10.71 16.36
C ALA A 107 -20.05 -10.80 17.87
N THR A 108 -19.24 -11.56 18.61
CA THR A 108 -19.32 -11.66 20.08
C THR A 108 -18.66 -10.47 20.80
N ALA A 109 -17.79 -9.72 20.11
CA ALA A 109 -17.05 -8.62 20.69
C ALA A 109 -17.93 -7.35 20.81
N PRO A 110 -17.75 -6.55 21.87
CA PRO A 110 -18.45 -5.25 22.01
C PRO A 110 -18.18 -4.26 20.85
N ASP A 111 -16.98 -4.32 20.27
CA ASP A 111 -16.56 -3.60 19.07
C ASP A 111 -15.85 -4.54 18.10
N PRO A 112 -16.58 -5.11 17.13
CA PRO A 112 -16.02 -6.05 16.15
C PRO A 112 -14.85 -5.48 15.34
N ARG A 113 -14.88 -4.17 15.04
CA ARG A 113 -13.79 -3.53 14.27
C ARG A 113 -12.50 -3.48 15.07
N ARG A 114 -12.60 -3.06 16.33
CA ARG A 114 -11.46 -3.00 17.24
C ARG A 114 -10.90 -4.39 17.55
N ALA A 115 -11.80 -5.38 17.73
CA ALA A 115 -11.41 -6.77 17.93
C ALA A 115 -10.63 -7.32 16.72
N TYR A 116 -11.12 -7.08 15.51
CA TYR A 116 -10.40 -7.46 14.29
C TYR A 116 -9.04 -6.75 14.16
N GLN A 117 -8.98 -5.46 14.47
CA GLN A 117 -7.72 -4.71 14.41
C GLN A 117 -6.67 -5.27 15.39
N ALA A 118 -7.09 -5.64 16.61
CA ALA A 118 -6.20 -6.25 17.60
C ALA A 118 -5.70 -7.61 17.12
N LEU A 119 -6.60 -8.49 16.70
CA LEU A 119 -6.26 -9.80 16.12
C LEU A 119 -5.29 -9.67 14.96
N PHE A 120 -5.58 -8.76 14.03
CA PHE A 120 -4.75 -8.57 12.85
C PHE A 120 -3.37 -7.98 13.20
N ALA A 121 -3.28 -7.09 14.19
CA ALA A 121 -2.01 -6.56 14.67
C ALA A 121 -1.11 -7.65 15.28
N GLU A 122 -1.69 -8.58 16.04
CA GLU A 122 -0.99 -9.74 16.59
C GLU A 122 -0.53 -10.70 15.48
N ALA A 123 -1.40 -10.99 14.52
CA ALA A 123 -1.09 -11.85 13.38
C ALA A 123 0.07 -11.29 12.54
N VAL A 124 0.05 -9.99 12.21
CA VAL A 124 1.14 -9.32 11.50
C VAL A 124 2.43 -9.30 12.31
N ALA A 125 2.34 -9.10 13.64
CA ALA A 125 3.53 -9.13 14.51
C ALA A 125 4.19 -10.52 14.51
N ARG A 126 3.39 -11.59 14.55
CA ARG A 126 3.88 -12.98 14.46
C ARG A 126 4.53 -13.24 13.09
N TRP A 127 3.87 -12.83 12.01
CA TRP A 127 4.38 -12.99 10.65
C TRP A 127 5.72 -12.28 10.44
N MET A 128 5.86 -11.03 10.92
CA MET A 128 7.10 -10.27 10.80
C MET A 128 8.22 -10.77 11.72
N GLY A 129 7.88 -11.48 12.80
CA GLY A 129 8.86 -11.96 13.79
C GLY A 129 9.81 -13.06 13.31
N GLY A 130 9.55 -13.70 12.15
CA GLY A 130 10.45 -14.66 11.50
C GLY A 130 10.59 -16.02 12.17
N GLN A 131 9.97 -16.23 13.34
CA GLN A 131 10.06 -17.51 14.07
C GLN A 131 9.14 -18.61 13.51
N HIS A 132 8.23 -18.22 12.62
CA HIS A 132 7.16 -19.06 12.08
C HIS A 132 7.07 -19.01 10.56
N ASP A 133 8.17 -18.68 9.87
CA ASP A 133 8.19 -18.48 8.43
C ASP A 133 7.63 -19.67 7.63
N ALA A 134 7.82 -20.89 8.14
CA ALA A 134 7.34 -22.11 7.47
C ALA A 134 5.81 -22.30 7.51
N ASP A 135 5.09 -21.54 8.33
CA ASP A 135 3.64 -21.64 8.46
C ASP A 135 2.90 -20.88 7.34
N TYR A 136 3.56 -19.91 6.71
CA TYR A 136 2.95 -18.97 5.78
C TYR A 136 3.16 -19.35 4.33
N ALA A 137 2.16 -19.13 3.49
CA ALA A 137 2.31 -19.24 2.04
C ALA A 137 3.36 -18.25 1.51
N GLU A 138 3.40 -17.04 2.07
CA GLU A 138 4.45 -16.05 1.82
C GLU A 138 4.97 -15.50 3.15
N CYS A 139 6.18 -15.91 3.57
CA CYS A 139 6.79 -15.40 4.79
C CYS A 139 7.29 -13.95 4.64
N TRP A 140 7.46 -13.24 5.76
CA TRP A 140 7.88 -11.83 5.78
C TRP A 140 9.13 -11.53 4.96
N PRO A 141 10.24 -12.30 5.04
CA PRO A 141 11.43 -12.05 4.23
C PRO A 141 11.16 -12.15 2.72
N VAL A 142 10.31 -13.08 2.27
CA VAL A 142 9.96 -13.26 0.85
C VAL A 142 9.16 -12.05 0.37
N PHE A 143 8.09 -11.68 1.08
CA PHE A 143 7.29 -10.49 0.81
C PHE A 143 8.16 -9.23 0.72
N ARG A 144 8.97 -9.00 1.76
CA ARG A 144 9.85 -7.83 1.84
C ARG A 144 10.82 -7.76 0.65
N ASN A 145 11.44 -8.88 0.29
CA ASN A 145 12.42 -8.93 -0.78
C ASN A 145 11.78 -8.68 -2.16
N ARG A 146 10.58 -9.27 -2.47
CA ARG A 146 9.92 -9.00 -3.74
C ARG A 146 9.50 -7.54 -3.87
N VAL A 147 8.96 -6.95 -2.78
CA VAL A 147 8.57 -5.54 -2.78
C VAL A 147 9.77 -4.63 -3.06
N LEU A 148 10.90 -4.84 -2.39
CA LEU A 148 12.11 -4.05 -2.63
C LEU A 148 12.63 -4.21 -4.07
N ALA A 149 12.55 -5.41 -4.64
CA ALA A 149 12.91 -5.66 -6.03
C ALA A 149 11.96 -4.92 -6.99
N GLY A 150 10.65 -4.97 -6.76
CA GLY A 150 9.64 -4.25 -7.55
C GLY A 150 9.86 -2.73 -7.52
N LEU A 151 10.12 -2.17 -6.35
CA LEU A 151 10.43 -0.74 -6.21
C LEU A 151 11.72 -0.33 -6.92
N ALA A 152 12.75 -1.18 -6.87
CA ALA A 152 14.00 -0.94 -7.58
C ALA A 152 13.79 -0.95 -9.12
N ARG A 153 12.95 -1.86 -9.64
CA ARG A 153 12.56 -1.86 -11.06
C ARG A 153 11.74 -0.63 -11.42
N ALA A 154 10.79 -0.24 -10.56
CA ALA A 154 9.99 0.97 -10.76
C ALA A 154 10.88 2.22 -10.86
N ALA A 155 11.89 2.36 -9.98
CA ALA A 155 12.81 3.48 -9.97
C ALA A 155 13.66 3.63 -11.23
N GLN A 156 13.82 2.56 -12.02
CA GLN A 156 14.56 2.59 -13.28
C GLN A 156 13.72 3.07 -14.47
N ARG A 157 12.41 3.28 -14.28
CA ARG A 157 11.48 3.67 -15.36
C ARG A 157 11.51 5.14 -15.71
N GLY A 158 12.05 6.02 -14.86
CA GLY A 158 12.11 7.45 -15.13
C GLY A 158 12.56 8.27 -13.93
N ASN A 159 12.62 9.58 -14.12
CA ASN A 159 12.99 10.50 -13.04
C ASN A 159 11.82 10.80 -12.08
N THR A 160 10.58 10.64 -12.53
CA THR A 160 9.37 10.77 -11.73
C THR A 160 8.49 9.54 -11.99
N VAL A 161 8.25 8.74 -10.95
CA VAL A 161 7.50 7.49 -11.06
C VAL A 161 6.35 7.50 -10.08
N LEU A 162 5.13 7.28 -10.57
CA LEU A 162 3.96 7.01 -9.75
C LEU A 162 3.83 5.50 -9.56
N VAL A 163 3.72 5.04 -8.31
CA VAL A 163 3.60 3.62 -7.97
C VAL A 163 2.31 3.42 -7.20
N PHE A 164 1.33 2.75 -7.79
CA PHE A 164 0.06 2.43 -7.15
C PHE A 164 0.15 1.06 -6.49
N THR A 165 -0.05 1.01 -5.18
CA THR A 165 0.21 -0.17 -4.36
C THR A 165 -0.64 -0.17 -3.08
N SER A 166 -0.24 -0.95 -2.09
CA SER A 166 -0.92 -1.12 -0.79
C SER A 166 -0.06 -0.67 0.39
N GLY A 167 -0.64 -0.77 1.58
CA GLY A 167 0.01 -0.36 2.83
C GLY A 167 1.27 -1.15 3.16
N GLY A 168 1.25 -2.48 2.97
CA GLY A 168 2.40 -3.34 3.23
C GLY A 168 3.64 -2.98 2.39
N PRO A 169 3.54 -2.86 1.06
CA PRO A 169 4.66 -2.40 0.23
C PRO A 169 5.18 -1.01 0.62
N ILE A 170 4.30 -0.07 0.98
CA ILE A 170 4.74 1.27 1.45
C ILE A 170 5.49 1.15 2.78
N MET A 171 4.99 0.35 3.72
CA MET A 171 5.67 0.05 4.98
C MET A 171 7.08 -0.50 4.75
N VAL A 172 7.23 -1.50 3.86
CA VAL A 172 8.53 -2.09 3.49
C VAL A 172 9.48 -1.02 2.93
N ALA A 173 8.98 -0.16 2.05
CA ALA A 173 9.78 0.92 1.46
C ALA A 173 10.30 1.89 2.54
N VAL A 174 9.43 2.33 3.44
CA VAL A 174 9.78 3.25 4.54
C VAL A 174 10.73 2.58 5.53
N GLN A 175 10.47 1.32 5.90
CA GLN A 175 11.37 0.52 6.74
C GLN A 175 12.78 0.48 6.18
N ALA A 176 12.92 0.16 4.89
CA ALA A 176 14.23 0.03 4.24
C ALA A 176 14.99 1.36 4.15
N VAL A 177 14.27 2.47 3.89
CA VAL A 177 14.88 3.81 3.73
C VAL A 177 15.27 4.41 5.06
N LEU A 178 14.46 4.21 6.10
CA LEU A 178 14.73 4.78 7.45
C LEU A 178 15.50 3.83 8.38
N GLY A 179 15.69 2.57 7.98
CA GLY A 179 16.35 1.57 8.84
C GLY A 179 15.52 1.23 10.08
N LEU A 180 14.18 1.21 9.96
CA LEU A 180 13.31 0.90 11.10
C LEU A 180 13.37 -0.60 11.41
N ASP A 181 13.22 -0.91 12.70
CA ASP A 181 12.89 -2.26 13.12
C ASP A 181 11.43 -2.63 12.75
N ASP A 182 11.04 -3.87 12.96
CA ASP A 182 9.70 -4.34 12.61
C ASP A 182 8.60 -3.65 13.43
N ALA A 183 8.90 -3.26 14.68
CA ALA A 183 7.93 -2.53 15.51
C ALA A 183 7.65 -1.13 14.94
N GLY A 184 8.68 -0.40 14.57
CA GLY A 184 8.56 0.91 13.91
C GLY A 184 7.89 0.82 12.55
N ALA A 185 8.19 -0.23 11.76
CA ALA A 185 7.54 -0.47 10.48
C ALA A 185 6.03 -0.70 10.64
N ARG A 186 5.60 -1.49 11.63
CA ARG A 186 4.16 -1.69 11.92
C ARG A 186 3.46 -0.39 12.32
N GLN A 187 4.11 0.50 13.09
CA GLN A 187 3.53 1.81 13.42
C GLN A 187 3.26 2.64 12.17
N VAL A 188 4.22 2.65 11.22
CA VAL A 188 4.01 3.30 9.91
C VAL A 188 2.80 2.68 9.19
N HIS A 189 2.72 1.36 9.12
CA HIS A 189 1.65 0.65 8.42
C HIS A 189 0.25 1.04 8.90
N TRP A 190 0.06 1.14 10.23
CA TRP A 190 -1.23 1.49 10.82
C TRP A 190 -1.64 2.94 10.59
N ALA A 191 -0.69 3.83 10.35
CA ALA A 191 -0.96 5.24 10.11
C ALA A 191 -1.32 5.58 8.66
N LEU A 192 -1.02 4.67 7.71
CA LEU A 192 -1.26 4.93 6.28
C LEU A 192 -2.76 5.03 5.97
N VAL A 193 -3.16 6.07 5.23
CA VAL A 193 -4.54 6.27 4.79
C VAL A 193 -4.75 5.81 3.35
N ASN A 194 -6.00 5.48 2.99
CA ASN A 194 -6.35 5.21 1.59
C ASN A 194 -6.14 6.48 0.75
N GLY A 195 -5.49 6.34 -0.41
CA GLY A 195 -5.09 7.48 -1.23
C GLY A 195 -3.87 8.26 -0.70
N GLY A 196 -3.32 7.91 0.47
CA GLY A 196 -2.12 8.55 1.00
C GLY A 196 -0.92 8.41 0.07
N VAL A 197 -0.14 9.49 -0.08
CA VAL A 197 1.04 9.52 -0.95
C VAL A 197 2.30 9.58 -0.10
N THR A 198 3.23 8.65 -0.34
CA THR A 198 4.56 8.63 0.27
C THR A 198 5.61 8.88 -0.79
N LYS A 199 6.48 9.88 -0.60
CA LYS A 199 7.49 10.26 -1.57
C LYS A 199 8.87 9.84 -1.11
N LEU A 200 9.55 9.07 -1.96
CA LEU A 200 10.94 8.68 -1.79
C LEU A 200 11.80 9.34 -2.88
N LEU A 201 13.01 9.70 -2.51
CA LEU A 201 14.03 10.24 -3.42
C LEU A 201 15.23 9.31 -3.45
N ALA A 202 15.73 9.02 -4.65
CA ALA A 202 16.95 8.25 -4.84
C ALA A 202 17.95 9.02 -5.68
N SER A 203 19.24 8.91 -5.34
CA SER A 203 20.28 9.31 -6.27
C SER A 203 20.29 8.36 -7.48
N SER A 204 20.74 8.84 -8.65
CA SER A 204 20.84 8.00 -9.85
C SER A 204 21.72 6.75 -9.66
N ARG A 205 22.64 6.77 -8.70
CA ARG A 205 23.52 5.65 -8.37
C ARG A 205 22.84 4.62 -7.44
N ALA A 206 21.78 5.00 -6.74
CA ALA A 206 21.11 4.16 -5.75
C ALA A 206 19.83 3.48 -6.27
N VAL A 207 19.37 3.76 -7.48
CA VAL A 207 18.07 3.28 -8.01
C VAL A 207 17.95 1.75 -8.10
N GLY A 208 19.06 1.03 -8.20
CA GLY A 208 19.07 -0.44 -8.31
C GLY A 208 18.78 -1.19 -7.01
N ARG A 209 18.79 -0.50 -5.86
CA ARG A 209 18.56 -1.12 -4.54
C ARG A 209 17.95 -0.12 -3.57
N VAL A 210 16.74 -0.38 -3.14
CA VAL A 210 16.05 0.46 -2.13
C VAL A 210 16.75 0.34 -0.78
N GLY A 211 16.94 1.48 -0.09
CA GLY A 211 17.62 1.57 1.21
C GLY A 211 18.70 2.63 1.20
N ALA A 212 19.97 2.24 1.35
CA ALA A 212 21.09 3.18 1.37
C ALA A 212 21.14 4.07 0.12
N GLY A 213 21.25 5.38 0.31
CA GLY A 213 21.21 6.37 -0.77
C GLY A 213 19.82 6.78 -1.23
N TRP A 214 18.78 6.31 -0.54
CA TRP A 214 17.42 6.79 -0.64
C TRP A 214 17.08 7.70 0.53
N SER A 215 16.10 8.57 0.36
CA SER A 215 15.59 9.47 1.39
C SER A 215 14.08 9.50 1.38
N LEU A 216 13.47 9.52 2.56
CA LEU A 216 12.04 9.81 2.70
C LEU A 216 11.84 11.32 2.61
N SER A 217 11.13 11.76 1.57
CA SER A 217 10.81 13.18 1.36
C SER A 217 9.51 13.58 2.07
N SER A 218 8.50 12.69 2.01
CA SER A 218 7.24 12.84 2.73
C SER A 218 6.62 11.48 2.97
N LEU A 219 5.83 11.37 4.04
CA LEU A 219 5.13 10.16 4.44
C LEU A 219 3.64 10.43 4.51
N ASN A 220 2.83 9.56 3.83
CA ASN A 220 1.38 9.52 4.00
C ASN A 220 0.72 10.90 3.83
N GLU A 221 1.10 11.64 2.78
CA GLU A 221 0.48 12.92 2.47
C GLU A 221 -1.02 12.72 2.22
N GLN A 222 -1.84 13.55 2.88
CA GLN A 222 -3.30 13.43 2.90
C GLN A 222 -3.98 14.63 2.23
N ALA A 223 -3.22 15.47 1.52
CA ALA A 223 -3.73 16.71 0.93
C ALA A 223 -5.03 16.48 0.14
N GLY A 224 -6.08 17.20 0.52
CA GLY A 224 -7.41 17.11 -0.05
C GLY A 224 -8.25 15.90 0.40
N LEU A 225 -7.69 14.93 1.16
CA LEU A 225 -8.45 13.82 1.72
C LEU A 225 -9.00 14.14 3.12
N ASP A 226 -8.33 15.00 3.87
CA ASP A 226 -8.65 15.45 5.21
C ASP A 226 -9.61 16.67 5.25
N GLY A 227 -10.19 17.00 4.09
CA GLY A 227 -11.13 18.09 3.94
C GLY A 227 -12.54 17.78 4.45
N PRO A 228 -13.49 18.76 4.32
CA PRO A 228 -14.86 18.63 4.82
C PRO A 228 -15.66 17.50 4.16
N ASP A 229 -15.22 16.99 3.02
CA ASP A 229 -15.91 15.92 2.28
C ASP A 229 -15.78 14.52 2.91
N GLY A 230 -15.03 14.39 4.02
CA GLY A 230 -14.93 13.16 4.78
C GLY A 230 -14.27 12.00 4.01
N LEU A 231 -13.33 12.30 3.13
CA LEU A 231 -12.67 11.32 2.28
C LEU A 231 -11.58 10.51 3.02
N LEU A 232 -11.24 10.88 4.25
CA LEU A 232 -10.17 10.22 4.99
C LEU A 232 -10.62 8.86 5.52
N THR A 233 -9.95 7.79 5.09
CA THR A 233 -10.18 6.44 5.61
C THR A 233 -8.87 5.70 5.81
N TYR A 234 -8.82 4.83 6.82
CA TYR A 234 -7.63 4.04 7.15
C TYR A 234 -7.72 2.60 6.62
N ARG A 235 -8.94 2.10 6.46
CA ARG A 235 -9.27 0.77 5.89
C ARG A 235 -10.75 0.71 5.48
#